data_fb4bca718ef0557add76d3bfb0334c3f
#
_entry.id   fb4bca718ef0557add76d3bfb0334c3f
#
_cell.length_a   1.000
_cell.length_b   1.000
_cell.length_c   1.000
_cell.angle_alpha   90.00
_cell.angle_beta   90.00
_cell.angle_gamma   90.00
#
_symmetry.space_group_name_H-M   'P 1'
#
loop_
_entity.id
_entity.type
_entity.pdbx_description
1 polymer ?
#
loop_
_entity_poly.entity_id
_entity_poly.type
_entity_poly.pdbx_seq_one_letter_code
_entity_poly.pdbx_strand_id
1 'polypeptide(L)'
;MPLPLLALAASHALAAGTPAFDPRAHKAELAGEPAQVLVLGSPHLSQLPTKLDPKLLAPLLDRLAAFKPDVIAIENISGEQCETLKRFKSQHGDAWDTYCWDTEEFEKATGLDVDAALAEVERTLASWPANPTAAQRRHLAMLFLAANDRPSATVQWLRLAPAERVAADGLTDPMLDILNRKGKAPNESIDLAAALAAHLGLERLTLMDDHTADWAFDEKSPYGQAYAKALTTVWSVEPRPAVRVRYDQLQAHVATPSEVIAFYRFLNDPETERATIASDMGAAAASAAAQPYGREYMSWWETRNLRMTANIHAAFRGKPGAHVLVIVGATHKGYLDAYLNMMQDVRLVDAMQFLR
;
A
#
# COMPACT_ATOMS: atom_id res chain seq x y z
N MET A 1 50.96 -60.53 6.08
CA MET A 1 50.86 -59.57 4.97
C MET A 1 49.43 -59.03 4.93
N PRO A 2 49.12 -57.84 5.31
CA PRO A 2 47.78 -57.26 5.14
C PRO A 2 47.68 -56.58 3.75
N LEU A 3 46.57 -56.87 3.06
CA LEU A 3 46.18 -56.20 1.80
C LEU A 3 45.68 -54.79 2.08
N PRO A 4 45.97 -53.83 1.23
CA PRO A 4 45.40 -52.47 1.38
C PRO A 4 44.00 -52.41 0.82
N LEU A 5 43.06 -51.87 1.64
CA LEU A 5 41.76 -51.44 1.19
C LEU A 5 41.91 -50.19 0.30
N LEU A 6 41.61 -50.33 -0.99
CA LEU A 6 41.38 -49.21 -1.87
C LEU A 6 40.01 -48.58 -1.55
N ALA A 7 40.02 -47.41 -0.96
CA ALA A 7 38.83 -46.59 -0.85
C ALA A 7 38.52 -45.97 -2.20
N LEU A 8 37.49 -46.46 -2.90
CA LEU A 8 36.89 -45.74 -4.05
C LEU A 8 36.18 -44.48 -3.54
N ALA A 9 36.78 -43.33 -3.76
CA ALA A 9 36.10 -42.06 -3.64
C ALA A 9 35.14 -41.90 -4.83
N ALA A 10 33.86 -42.19 -4.59
CA ALA A 10 32.81 -41.87 -5.55
C ALA A 10 32.63 -40.35 -5.60
N SER A 11 33.20 -39.71 -6.60
CA SER A 11 32.93 -38.31 -6.95
C SER A 11 31.48 -38.21 -7.43
N HIS A 12 30.57 -37.80 -6.56
CA HIS A 12 29.24 -37.39 -6.99
C HIS A 12 29.39 -36.07 -7.75
N ALA A 13 29.53 -36.14 -9.07
CA ALA A 13 29.27 -34.99 -9.94
C ALA A 13 27.79 -34.64 -9.73
N LEU A 14 27.54 -33.55 -9.03
CA LEU A 14 26.24 -32.90 -9.04
C LEU A 14 25.92 -32.60 -10.51
N ALA A 15 24.99 -33.37 -11.09
CA ALA A 15 24.44 -33.04 -12.39
C ALA A 15 23.95 -31.58 -12.29
N ALA A 16 24.46 -30.73 -13.16
CA ALA A 16 23.95 -29.37 -13.29
C ALA A 16 22.45 -29.52 -13.60
N GLY A 17 21.60 -29.32 -12.55
CA GLY A 17 20.16 -29.42 -12.69
C GLY A 17 19.71 -28.42 -13.72
N THR A 18 18.67 -28.73 -14.48
CA THR A 18 18.00 -27.78 -15.36
C THR A 18 17.78 -26.50 -14.56
N PRO A 19 18.16 -25.31 -15.07
CA PRO A 19 17.94 -24.05 -14.35
C PRO A 19 16.48 -23.94 -13.90
N ALA A 20 16.26 -23.53 -12.65
CA ALA A 20 14.92 -23.30 -12.17
C ALA A 20 14.24 -22.25 -13.07
N PHE A 21 12.94 -22.38 -13.30
CA PHE A 21 12.15 -21.39 -14.03
C PHE A 21 12.27 -20.00 -13.37
N ASP A 22 12.69 -19.02 -14.15
CA ASP A 22 12.73 -17.61 -13.74
C ASP A 22 11.85 -16.80 -14.69
N PRO A 23 10.70 -16.26 -14.24
CA PRO A 23 9.78 -15.51 -15.09
C PRO A 23 10.44 -14.26 -15.69
N ARG A 24 11.50 -13.71 -15.07
CA ARG A 24 12.22 -12.54 -15.58
C ARG A 24 12.94 -12.83 -16.91
N ALA A 25 13.31 -14.08 -17.16
CA ALA A 25 13.92 -14.50 -18.41
C ALA A 25 12.99 -14.30 -19.62
N HIS A 26 11.67 -14.27 -19.39
CA HIS A 26 10.65 -14.12 -20.42
C HIS A 26 10.17 -12.68 -20.65
N LYS A 27 10.72 -11.70 -19.93
CA LYS A 27 10.35 -10.28 -20.14
C LYS A 27 10.61 -9.80 -21.57
N ALA A 28 11.65 -10.29 -22.22
CA ALA A 28 11.99 -9.94 -23.61
C ALA A 28 11.03 -10.53 -24.65
N GLU A 29 10.20 -11.51 -24.26
CA GLU A 29 9.24 -12.19 -25.15
C GLU A 29 7.86 -11.50 -25.12
N LEU A 30 7.69 -10.48 -24.27
CA LEU A 30 6.42 -9.77 -24.10
C LEU A 30 6.03 -9.06 -25.40
N ALA A 31 4.81 -9.30 -25.87
CA ALA A 31 4.22 -8.55 -26.97
C ALA A 31 3.67 -7.21 -26.46
N GLY A 32 4.22 -6.10 -26.96
CA GLY A 32 3.87 -4.73 -26.56
C GLY A 32 4.71 -4.20 -25.40
N GLU A 33 4.35 -3.02 -24.92
CA GLU A 33 5.11 -2.34 -23.87
C GLU A 33 4.75 -2.88 -22.47
N PRO A 34 5.73 -3.17 -21.61
CA PRO A 34 5.47 -3.53 -20.24
C PRO A 34 4.90 -2.35 -19.47
N ALA A 35 4.08 -2.61 -18.46
CA ALA A 35 3.66 -1.60 -17.51
C ALA A 35 4.88 -1.05 -16.74
N GLN A 36 4.97 0.26 -16.61
CA GLN A 36 5.98 0.95 -15.84
C GLN A 36 5.45 1.16 -14.42
N VAL A 37 6.05 0.51 -13.43
CA VAL A 37 5.59 0.58 -12.05
C VAL A 37 6.62 1.32 -11.20
N LEU A 38 6.19 2.40 -10.57
CA LEU A 38 6.95 3.17 -9.60
C LEU A 38 6.37 2.94 -8.21
N VAL A 39 7.14 2.33 -7.31
CA VAL A 39 6.76 2.16 -5.91
C VAL A 39 7.39 3.28 -5.09
N LEU A 40 6.55 4.12 -4.48
CA LEU A 40 6.93 5.19 -3.58
C LEU A 40 6.70 4.74 -2.13
N GLY A 41 7.78 4.57 -1.39
CA GLY A 41 7.74 4.40 0.07
C GLY A 41 7.38 5.74 0.74
N SER A 42 6.36 5.73 1.57
CA SER A 42 5.87 6.90 2.31
C SER A 42 5.98 6.66 3.82
N PRO A 43 6.19 7.71 4.62
CA PRO A 43 5.89 7.61 6.04
C PRO A 43 4.37 7.59 6.22
N HIS A 44 3.88 7.05 7.32
CA HIS A 44 2.49 7.27 7.70
C HIS A 44 2.34 8.72 8.20
N LEU A 45 1.85 9.61 7.32
CA LEU A 45 1.77 11.05 7.59
C LEU A 45 0.95 11.38 8.84
N SER A 46 -0.03 10.54 9.16
CA SER A 46 -0.86 10.67 10.36
C SER A 46 -0.12 10.38 11.67
N GLN A 47 1.02 9.70 11.59
CA GLN A 47 1.85 9.30 12.74
C GLN A 47 3.05 10.22 12.96
N LEU A 48 3.23 11.26 12.13
CA LEU A 48 4.31 12.22 12.33
C LEU A 48 4.14 12.95 13.67
N PRO A 49 5.25 13.18 14.43
CA PRO A 49 5.21 13.84 15.74
C PRO A 49 4.60 15.24 15.70
N THR A 50 4.81 15.94 14.58
CA THR A 50 4.21 17.24 14.31
C THR A 50 3.25 17.11 13.15
N LYS A 51 2.03 17.65 13.31
CA LYS A 51 1.02 17.63 12.25
C LYS A 51 1.56 18.37 11.02
N LEU A 52 1.74 17.63 9.93
CA LEU A 52 2.19 18.17 8.64
C LEU A 52 1.12 19.09 8.04
N ASP A 53 1.52 20.28 7.54
CA ASP A 53 0.66 21.04 6.64
C ASP A 53 0.67 20.35 5.25
N PRO A 54 -0.49 19.91 4.72
CA PRO A 54 -0.55 19.27 3.40
C PRO A 54 0.04 20.12 2.26
N LYS A 55 0.09 21.42 2.39
CA LYS A 55 0.71 22.32 1.40
C LYS A 55 2.21 22.05 1.20
N LEU A 56 2.88 21.49 2.22
CA LEU A 56 4.30 21.13 2.12
C LEU A 56 4.53 19.97 1.16
N LEU A 57 3.49 19.20 0.81
CA LEU A 57 3.56 18.10 -0.17
C LEU A 57 3.55 18.60 -1.63
N ALA A 58 3.26 19.89 -1.91
CA ALA A 58 3.10 20.38 -3.28
C ALA A 58 4.31 20.08 -4.20
N PRO A 59 5.59 20.30 -3.81
CA PRO A 59 6.72 19.92 -4.68
C PRO A 59 6.86 18.41 -4.89
N LEU A 60 6.41 17.58 -3.95
CA LEU A 60 6.37 16.13 -4.14
C LEU A 60 5.28 15.75 -5.15
N LEU A 61 4.10 16.36 -5.05
CA LEU A 61 3.02 16.18 -6.02
C LEU A 61 3.48 16.51 -7.45
N ASP A 62 4.13 17.66 -7.65
CA ASP A 62 4.63 18.09 -8.96
C ASP A 62 5.64 17.07 -9.54
N ARG A 63 6.53 16.55 -8.70
CA ARG A 63 7.50 15.54 -9.09
C ARG A 63 6.85 14.22 -9.49
N LEU A 64 5.88 13.76 -8.71
CA LEU A 64 5.14 12.53 -9.00
C LEU A 64 4.22 12.70 -10.22
N ALA A 65 3.67 13.89 -10.44
CA ALA A 65 2.89 14.19 -11.64
C ALA A 65 3.71 14.07 -12.92
N ALA A 66 5.05 14.32 -12.87
CA ALA A 66 5.93 14.15 -14.01
C ALA A 66 6.06 12.68 -14.48
N PHE A 67 5.76 11.71 -13.61
CA PHE A 67 5.67 10.29 -13.97
C PHE A 67 4.42 10.00 -14.83
N LYS A 68 3.42 10.86 -14.79
CA LYS A 68 2.12 10.75 -15.53
C LYS A 68 1.43 9.40 -15.28
N PRO A 69 1.13 9.04 -14.04
CA PRO A 69 0.49 7.76 -13.76
C PRO A 69 -0.92 7.69 -14.36
N ASP A 70 -1.24 6.53 -14.98
CA ASP A 70 -2.59 6.15 -15.42
C ASP A 70 -3.37 5.46 -14.29
N VAL A 71 -2.64 4.90 -13.34
CA VAL A 71 -3.16 4.19 -12.16
C VAL A 71 -2.35 4.63 -10.94
N ILE A 72 -3.05 4.97 -9.86
CA ILE A 72 -2.43 5.21 -8.55
C ILE A 72 -3.00 4.19 -7.57
N ALA A 73 -2.14 3.29 -7.07
CA ALA A 73 -2.47 2.27 -6.08
C ALA A 73 -2.01 2.72 -4.69
N ILE A 74 -2.83 2.51 -3.68
CA ILE A 74 -2.61 2.98 -2.31
C ILE A 74 -2.83 1.87 -1.28
N GLU A 75 -2.14 1.97 -0.16
CA GLU A 75 -2.25 1.08 0.99
C GLU A 75 -3.57 1.34 1.75
N ASN A 76 -4.66 0.99 1.09
CA ASN A 76 -6.00 1.00 1.64
C ASN A 76 -6.73 -0.28 1.25
N ILE A 77 -7.61 -0.73 2.14
CA ILE A 77 -8.40 -1.93 1.95
C ILE A 77 -9.65 -1.63 1.12
N SER A 78 -10.03 -2.57 0.24
CA SER A 78 -11.22 -2.42 -0.61
C SER A 78 -12.52 -2.76 0.13
N GLY A 79 -13.66 -2.28 -0.38
CA GLY A 79 -14.97 -2.62 0.17
C GLY A 79 -15.26 -4.13 0.12
N GLU A 80 -14.83 -4.83 -0.96
CA GLU A 80 -14.94 -6.29 -1.07
C GLU A 80 -14.22 -7.00 0.09
N GLN A 81 -13.01 -6.56 0.43
CA GLN A 81 -12.27 -7.14 1.54
C GLN A 81 -12.88 -6.76 2.88
N CYS A 82 -13.39 -5.55 3.04
CA CYS A 82 -14.13 -5.15 4.25
C CYS A 82 -15.33 -6.06 4.48
N GLU A 83 -16.11 -6.40 3.46
CA GLU A 83 -17.21 -7.37 3.57
C GLU A 83 -16.68 -8.78 3.93
N THR A 84 -15.55 -9.20 3.37
CA THR A 84 -14.90 -10.47 3.73
C THR A 84 -14.49 -10.49 5.20
N LEU A 85 -13.81 -9.46 5.69
CA LEU A 85 -13.38 -9.35 7.09
C LEU A 85 -14.58 -9.32 8.05
N LYS A 86 -15.64 -8.58 7.70
CA LYS A 86 -16.89 -8.50 8.47
C LYS A 86 -17.56 -9.86 8.59
N ARG A 87 -17.68 -10.57 7.46
CA ARG A 87 -18.31 -11.89 7.39
C ARG A 87 -17.55 -12.97 8.11
N PHE A 88 -16.21 -12.95 8.03
CA PHE A 88 -15.34 -13.96 8.62
C PHE A 88 -14.57 -13.45 9.86
N LYS A 89 -15.23 -12.64 10.67
CA LYS A 89 -14.65 -12.05 11.89
C LYS A 89 -14.01 -13.09 12.84
N SER A 90 -14.55 -14.32 12.88
CA SER A 90 -13.96 -15.42 13.66
C SER A 90 -12.57 -15.87 13.18
N GLN A 91 -12.23 -15.57 11.91
CA GLN A 91 -10.92 -15.87 11.32
C GLN A 91 -9.96 -14.68 11.42
N HIS A 92 -10.48 -13.45 11.25
CA HIS A 92 -9.69 -12.22 11.08
C HIS A 92 -9.71 -11.31 12.31
N GLY A 93 -10.37 -11.73 13.40
CA GLY A 93 -10.40 -10.95 14.65
C GLY A 93 -11.02 -9.58 14.48
N ASP A 94 -10.29 -8.54 14.89
CA ASP A 94 -10.70 -7.14 14.87
C ASP A 94 -10.24 -6.37 13.61
N ALA A 95 -9.74 -7.08 12.59
CA ALA A 95 -9.25 -6.45 11.36
C ALA A 95 -10.30 -5.55 10.69
N TRP A 96 -11.60 -5.96 10.72
CA TRP A 96 -12.67 -5.10 10.22
C TRP A 96 -12.81 -3.82 11.05
N ASP A 97 -12.82 -3.94 12.37
CA ASP A 97 -12.97 -2.79 13.29
C ASP A 97 -11.78 -1.82 13.17
N THR A 98 -10.60 -2.32 12.78
CA THR A 98 -9.36 -1.53 12.65
C THR A 98 -9.26 -0.80 11.31
N TYR A 99 -9.59 -1.45 10.21
CA TYR A 99 -9.26 -0.96 8.86
C TYR A 99 -10.47 -0.53 8.04
N CYS A 100 -11.68 -0.96 8.41
CA CYS A 100 -12.91 -0.65 7.71
C CYS A 100 -13.76 0.36 8.50
N TRP A 101 -14.86 0.82 7.90
CA TRP A 101 -15.85 1.66 8.60
C TRP A 101 -17.25 1.22 8.20
N ASP A 102 -18.22 1.63 9.01
CA ASP A 102 -19.63 1.36 8.76
C ASP A 102 -20.14 2.19 7.59
N THR A 103 -20.76 1.53 6.62
CA THR A 103 -21.33 2.12 5.41
C THR A 103 -22.85 2.30 5.48
N GLU A 104 -23.50 1.98 6.61
CA GLU A 104 -24.97 1.98 6.76
C GLU A 104 -25.62 3.33 6.38
N GLU A 105 -24.96 4.45 6.70
CA GLU A 105 -25.46 5.79 6.34
C GLU A 105 -25.50 5.98 4.82
N PHE A 106 -24.48 5.49 4.12
CA PHE A 106 -24.37 5.60 2.65
C PHE A 106 -25.28 4.60 1.95
N GLU A 107 -25.45 3.40 2.52
CA GLU A 107 -26.41 2.41 2.05
C GLU A 107 -27.84 2.98 2.13
N LYS A 108 -28.21 3.61 3.24
CA LYS A 108 -29.52 4.29 3.37
C LYS A 108 -29.71 5.42 2.35
N ALA A 109 -28.65 6.18 2.06
CA ALA A 109 -28.71 7.30 1.12
C ALA A 109 -28.78 6.86 -0.35
N THR A 110 -28.12 5.75 -0.71
CA THR A 110 -28.05 5.23 -2.09
C THR A 110 -29.03 4.10 -2.37
N GLY A 111 -29.50 3.40 -1.34
CA GLY A 111 -30.24 2.13 -1.48
C GLY A 111 -29.35 0.97 -1.91
N LEU A 112 -28.02 1.11 -1.86
CA LEU A 112 -27.04 0.13 -2.33
C LEU A 112 -26.17 -0.34 -1.16
N ASP A 113 -26.06 -1.64 -0.97
CA ASP A 113 -25.01 -2.22 -0.13
C ASP A 113 -23.63 -2.10 -0.82
N VAL A 114 -22.58 -2.54 -0.14
CA VAL A 114 -21.20 -2.40 -0.64
C VAL A 114 -21.01 -3.08 -2.00
N ASP A 115 -21.54 -4.29 -2.20
CA ASP A 115 -21.41 -5.03 -3.46
C ASP A 115 -22.15 -4.33 -4.61
N ALA A 116 -23.40 -3.93 -4.38
CA ALA A 116 -24.18 -3.18 -5.36
C ALA A 116 -23.57 -1.82 -5.67
N ALA A 117 -22.99 -1.14 -4.68
CA ALA A 117 -22.29 0.13 -4.85
C ALA A 117 -21.01 -0.03 -5.69
N LEU A 118 -20.21 -1.08 -5.46
CA LEU A 118 -19.05 -1.41 -6.29
C LEU A 118 -19.46 -1.63 -7.75
N ALA A 119 -20.52 -2.42 -7.99
CA ALA A 119 -21.04 -2.67 -9.34
C ALA A 119 -21.56 -1.38 -9.99
N GLU A 120 -22.20 -0.49 -9.24
CA GLU A 120 -22.68 0.81 -9.74
C GLU A 120 -21.54 1.77 -10.07
N VAL A 121 -20.48 1.81 -9.27
CA VAL A 121 -19.23 2.56 -9.57
C VAL A 121 -18.69 2.13 -10.94
N GLU A 122 -18.55 0.82 -11.19
CA GLU A 122 -18.02 0.32 -12.46
C GLU A 122 -18.93 0.69 -13.64
N ARG A 123 -20.26 0.56 -13.49
CA ARG A 123 -21.22 0.98 -14.52
C ARG A 123 -21.15 2.48 -14.81
N THR A 124 -21.09 3.28 -13.77
CA THR A 124 -20.99 4.75 -13.87
C THR A 124 -19.72 5.15 -14.60
N LEU A 125 -18.57 4.59 -14.22
CA LEU A 125 -17.28 4.90 -14.85
C LEU A 125 -17.19 4.40 -16.30
N ALA A 126 -17.80 3.27 -16.64
CA ALA A 126 -17.83 2.75 -18.02
C ALA A 126 -18.53 3.71 -19.01
N SER A 127 -19.45 4.54 -18.51
CA SER A 127 -20.19 5.55 -19.30
C SER A 127 -19.85 6.99 -18.88
N TRP A 128 -18.70 7.19 -18.21
CA TRP A 128 -18.35 8.49 -17.65
C TRP A 128 -18.15 9.55 -18.75
N PRO A 129 -18.82 10.70 -18.66
CA PRO A 129 -18.69 11.73 -19.69
C PRO A 129 -17.33 12.43 -19.60
N ALA A 130 -16.83 12.91 -20.74
CA ALA A 130 -15.59 13.68 -20.80
C ALA A 130 -15.65 14.96 -19.94
N ASN A 131 -16.84 15.57 -19.81
CA ASN A 131 -17.08 16.78 -19.01
C ASN A 131 -18.24 16.52 -18.02
N PRO A 132 -17.98 15.83 -16.91
CA PRO A 132 -19.02 15.53 -15.93
C PRO A 132 -19.47 16.79 -15.20
N THR A 133 -20.78 16.86 -14.92
CA THR A 133 -21.36 17.95 -14.12
C THR A 133 -20.99 17.80 -12.65
N ALA A 134 -21.16 18.87 -11.87
CA ALA A 134 -20.95 18.85 -10.42
C ALA A 134 -21.89 17.80 -9.75
N ALA A 135 -23.13 17.66 -10.19
CA ALA A 135 -24.08 16.66 -9.70
C ALA A 135 -23.57 15.24 -9.95
N GLN A 136 -23.05 14.95 -11.15
CA GLN A 136 -22.47 13.63 -11.45
C GLN A 136 -21.26 13.32 -10.57
N ARG A 137 -20.38 14.29 -10.32
CA ARG A 137 -19.23 14.10 -9.41
C ARG A 137 -19.66 13.86 -7.96
N ARG A 138 -20.65 14.63 -7.45
CA ARG A 138 -21.18 14.38 -6.11
C ARG A 138 -21.83 13.00 -6.00
N HIS A 139 -22.60 12.61 -7.02
CA HIS A 139 -23.18 11.27 -7.06
C HIS A 139 -22.12 10.16 -7.08
N LEU A 140 -21.07 10.28 -7.92
CA LEU A 140 -19.97 9.31 -7.93
C LEU A 140 -19.19 9.28 -6.60
N ALA A 141 -19.00 10.43 -5.95
CA ALA A 141 -18.41 10.47 -4.61
C ALA A 141 -19.26 9.70 -3.59
N MET A 142 -20.60 9.84 -3.66
CA MET A 142 -21.52 9.09 -2.82
C MET A 142 -21.42 7.58 -3.06
N LEU A 143 -21.36 7.15 -4.33
CA LEU A 143 -21.20 5.74 -4.68
C LEU A 143 -19.88 5.17 -4.13
N PHE A 144 -18.78 5.91 -4.22
CA PHE A 144 -17.51 5.50 -3.63
C PHE A 144 -17.58 5.39 -2.10
N LEU A 145 -18.29 6.30 -1.42
CA LEU A 145 -18.50 6.20 0.02
C LEU A 145 -19.30 4.95 0.38
N ALA A 146 -20.36 4.63 -0.37
CA ALA A 146 -21.15 3.42 -0.18
C ALA A 146 -20.34 2.14 -0.49
N ALA A 147 -19.43 2.21 -1.48
CA ALA A 147 -18.50 1.14 -1.82
C ALA A 147 -17.30 0.99 -0.85
N ASN A 148 -17.30 1.68 0.29
CA ASN A 148 -16.19 1.70 1.27
C ASN A 148 -14.86 2.25 0.71
N ASP A 149 -14.92 3.19 -0.26
CA ASP A 149 -13.76 3.80 -0.92
C ASP A 149 -13.72 5.32 -0.70
N ARG A 150 -13.35 5.74 0.53
CA ARG A 150 -13.20 7.17 0.86
C ARG A 150 -12.12 7.88 0.02
N PRO A 151 -10.96 7.26 -0.29
CA PRO A 151 -9.96 7.92 -1.10
C PRO A 151 -10.47 8.30 -2.49
N SER A 152 -11.16 7.41 -3.19
CA SER A 152 -11.75 7.73 -4.51
C SER A 152 -12.91 8.72 -4.40
N ALA A 153 -13.73 8.65 -3.36
CA ALA A 153 -14.72 9.68 -3.06
C ALA A 153 -14.08 11.06 -2.93
N THR A 154 -12.93 11.13 -2.24
CA THR A 154 -12.17 12.38 -2.09
C THR A 154 -11.60 12.87 -3.42
N VAL A 155 -11.18 11.99 -4.34
CA VAL A 155 -10.77 12.40 -5.70
C VAL A 155 -11.90 13.15 -6.38
N GLN A 156 -13.12 12.61 -6.38
CA GLN A 156 -14.28 13.27 -6.99
C GLN A 156 -14.59 14.61 -6.32
N TRP A 157 -14.50 14.67 -4.99
CA TRP A 157 -14.70 15.87 -4.21
C TRP A 157 -13.69 16.96 -4.53
N LEU A 158 -12.41 16.63 -4.64
CA LEU A 158 -11.33 17.55 -4.97
C LEU A 158 -11.43 18.10 -6.41
N ARG A 159 -12.04 17.35 -7.31
CA ARG A 159 -12.29 17.77 -8.71
C ARG A 159 -13.48 18.71 -8.87
N LEU A 160 -14.28 18.91 -7.85
CA LEU A 160 -15.31 19.96 -7.82
C LEU A 160 -14.67 21.33 -7.59
N ALA A 161 -15.20 22.36 -8.26
CA ALA A 161 -14.86 23.74 -7.89
C ALA A 161 -15.26 23.98 -6.41
N PRO A 162 -14.54 24.84 -5.66
CA PRO A 162 -14.85 25.08 -4.25
C PRO A 162 -16.32 25.46 -3.98
N ALA A 163 -16.95 26.24 -4.85
CA ALA A 163 -18.36 26.63 -4.74
C ALA A 163 -19.35 25.48 -4.99
N GLU A 164 -18.90 24.37 -5.61
CA GLU A 164 -19.71 23.19 -5.92
C GLU A 164 -19.62 22.11 -4.83
N ARG A 165 -18.72 22.30 -3.85
CA ARG A 165 -18.51 21.40 -2.70
C ARG A 165 -19.55 21.67 -1.63
N VAL A 166 -20.79 21.31 -1.92
CA VAL A 166 -21.97 21.58 -1.09
C VAL A 166 -22.78 20.29 -0.83
N ALA A 167 -23.59 20.31 0.22
CA ALA A 167 -24.56 19.25 0.50
C ALA A 167 -25.68 19.31 -0.54
N ALA A 168 -25.61 18.41 -1.53
CA ALA A 168 -26.57 18.27 -2.62
C ALA A 168 -26.48 16.87 -3.23
N ASP A 169 -27.43 16.49 -4.06
CA ASP A 169 -27.48 15.24 -4.83
C ASP A 169 -27.29 13.98 -3.94
N GLY A 170 -27.86 14.00 -2.74
CA GLY A 170 -27.79 12.92 -1.76
C GLY A 170 -26.67 13.05 -0.71
N LEU A 171 -25.68 13.94 -0.92
CA LEU A 171 -24.68 14.24 0.10
C LEU A 171 -25.27 15.10 1.22
N THR A 172 -25.06 14.70 2.47
CA THR A 172 -25.47 15.42 3.69
C THR A 172 -24.29 16.14 4.33
N ASP A 173 -24.57 17.10 5.25
CA ASP A 173 -23.51 17.80 5.97
C ASP A 173 -22.55 16.86 6.73
N PRO A 174 -22.99 15.79 7.42
CA PRO A 174 -22.07 14.82 8.02
C PRO A 174 -21.16 14.15 7.01
N MET A 175 -21.66 13.82 5.80
CA MET A 175 -20.85 13.23 4.73
C MET A 175 -19.81 14.22 4.19
N LEU A 176 -20.17 15.52 4.15
CA LEU A 176 -19.21 16.57 3.80
C LEU A 176 -18.07 16.67 4.82
N ASP A 177 -18.35 16.48 6.11
CA ASP A 177 -17.31 16.45 7.15
C ASP A 177 -16.30 15.32 6.90
N ILE A 178 -16.76 14.17 6.37
CA ILE A 178 -15.88 13.06 5.95
C ILE A 178 -15.03 13.46 4.74
N LEU A 179 -15.65 14.01 3.70
CA LEU A 179 -14.97 14.41 2.46
C LEU A 179 -13.99 15.58 2.68
N ASN A 180 -14.34 16.52 3.55
CA ASN A 180 -13.48 17.63 3.95
C ASN A 180 -12.45 17.26 5.02
N ARG A 181 -12.50 16.02 5.54
CA ARG A 181 -11.58 15.52 6.57
C ARG A 181 -11.49 16.41 7.81
N LYS A 182 -12.61 16.97 8.22
CA LYS A 182 -12.67 17.89 9.35
C LYS A 182 -12.04 17.30 10.61
N GLY A 183 -11.03 17.96 11.14
CA GLY A 183 -10.31 17.54 12.35
C GLY A 183 -9.38 16.31 12.21
N LYS A 184 -9.22 15.75 11.01
CA LYS A 184 -8.35 14.59 10.78
C LYS A 184 -6.89 14.99 10.58
N ALA A 185 -5.98 14.10 10.97
CA ALA A 185 -4.56 14.24 10.66
C ALA A 185 -4.30 14.06 9.16
N PRO A 186 -3.21 14.63 8.60
CA PRO A 186 -2.77 14.35 7.24
C PRO A 186 -2.59 12.84 7.02
N ASN A 187 -2.85 12.42 5.78
CA ASN A 187 -2.75 11.01 5.40
C ASN A 187 -2.29 10.92 3.94
N GLU A 188 -1.36 10.02 3.65
CA GLU A 188 -0.75 9.85 2.33
C GLU A 188 -1.76 9.44 1.25
N SER A 189 -2.76 8.63 1.61
CA SER A 189 -3.80 8.20 0.66
C SER A 189 -4.67 9.36 0.18
N ILE A 190 -4.86 10.37 1.03
CA ILE A 190 -5.73 11.50 0.73
C ILE A 190 -4.90 12.73 0.31
N ASP A 191 -3.99 13.18 1.18
CA ASP A 191 -3.29 14.46 0.98
C ASP A 191 -2.18 14.35 -0.07
N LEU A 192 -1.76 13.12 -0.42
CA LEU A 192 -0.82 12.87 -1.51
C LEU A 192 -1.51 12.19 -2.69
N ALA A 193 -2.04 10.98 -2.53
CA ALA A 193 -2.55 10.19 -3.65
C ALA A 193 -3.85 10.75 -4.25
N ALA A 194 -4.88 11.05 -3.44
CA ALA A 194 -6.14 11.60 -3.96
C ALA A 194 -5.95 13.01 -4.52
N ALA A 195 -5.09 13.84 -3.89
CA ALA A 195 -4.74 15.15 -4.41
C ALA A 195 -4.04 15.05 -5.77
N LEU A 196 -3.09 14.11 -5.92
CA LEU A 196 -2.39 13.85 -7.18
C LEU A 196 -3.36 13.33 -8.26
N ALA A 197 -4.22 12.35 -7.92
CA ALA A 197 -5.22 11.81 -8.84
C ALA A 197 -6.16 12.91 -9.34
N ALA A 198 -6.65 13.78 -8.45
CA ALA A 198 -7.51 14.89 -8.82
C ALA A 198 -6.79 15.90 -9.73
N HIS A 199 -5.52 16.23 -9.45
CA HIS A 199 -4.67 17.09 -10.26
C HIS A 199 -4.45 16.54 -11.67
N LEU A 200 -4.22 15.22 -11.80
CA LEU A 200 -4.00 14.53 -13.07
C LEU A 200 -5.29 14.24 -13.85
N GLY A 201 -6.44 14.48 -13.25
CA GLY A 201 -7.72 14.22 -13.91
C GLY A 201 -8.16 12.74 -13.82
N LEU A 202 -7.54 11.95 -12.98
CA LEU A 202 -7.99 10.57 -12.71
C LEU A 202 -9.32 10.58 -11.96
N GLU A 203 -10.13 9.54 -12.15
CA GLU A 203 -11.46 9.48 -11.54
C GLU A 203 -11.48 8.69 -10.23
N ARG A 204 -10.50 7.82 -10.00
CA ARG A 204 -10.38 6.98 -8.80
C ARG A 204 -8.95 6.62 -8.46
N LEU A 205 -8.77 6.02 -7.30
CA LEU A 205 -7.57 5.31 -6.87
C LEU A 205 -7.81 3.80 -6.90
N THR A 206 -6.75 3.02 -6.82
CA THR A 206 -6.81 1.57 -6.62
C THR A 206 -6.47 1.25 -5.17
N LEU A 207 -7.39 0.60 -4.47
CA LEU A 207 -7.17 0.13 -3.11
C LEU A 207 -6.49 -1.23 -3.19
N MET A 208 -5.21 -1.33 -2.77
CA MET A 208 -4.40 -2.53 -2.99
C MET A 208 -4.13 -3.34 -1.73
N ASP A 209 -4.38 -2.79 -0.56
CA ASP A 209 -4.05 -3.45 0.70
C ASP A 209 -4.94 -4.65 0.96
N ASP A 210 -4.44 -5.60 1.77
CA ASP A 210 -5.12 -6.83 2.07
C ASP A 210 -4.80 -7.31 3.49
N HIS A 211 -5.80 -7.27 4.34
CA HIS A 211 -5.74 -7.75 5.73
C HIS A 211 -6.39 -9.12 5.94
N THR A 212 -6.68 -9.88 4.86
CA THR A 212 -7.16 -11.25 4.98
C THR A 212 -6.07 -12.25 5.41
N ALA A 213 -4.82 -11.79 5.55
CA ALA A 213 -3.75 -12.53 6.23
C ALA A 213 -3.80 -12.39 7.75
N ASP A 214 -4.52 -11.40 8.27
CA ASP A 214 -4.70 -11.21 9.70
C ASP A 214 -5.53 -12.37 10.27
N TRP A 215 -5.17 -12.80 11.46
CA TRP A 215 -5.88 -13.88 12.17
C TRP A 215 -6.49 -13.37 13.47
N ALA A 216 -7.47 -14.10 13.98
CA ALA A 216 -8.07 -13.78 15.27
C ALA A 216 -6.99 -13.86 16.36
N PHE A 217 -6.61 -12.72 16.89
CA PHE A 217 -5.51 -12.56 17.82
C PHE A 217 -5.98 -11.80 19.07
N ASP A 218 -5.90 -12.46 20.23
CA ASP A 218 -6.20 -11.83 21.52
C ASP A 218 -4.89 -11.37 22.19
N GLU A 219 -4.60 -10.09 22.09
CA GLU A 219 -3.43 -9.46 22.72
C GLU A 219 -3.37 -9.67 24.23
N LYS A 220 -4.50 -9.87 24.91
CA LYS A 220 -4.60 -10.08 26.35
C LYS A 220 -4.38 -11.53 26.75
N SER A 221 -4.42 -12.46 25.81
CA SER A 221 -4.14 -13.87 26.07
C SER A 221 -2.66 -14.06 26.49
N PRO A 222 -2.33 -15.15 27.20
CA PRO A 222 -0.94 -15.48 27.50
C PRO A 222 -0.05 -15.58 26.24
N TYR A 223 -0.62 -16.09 25.15
CA TYR A 223 0.07 -16.13 23.84
C TYR A 223 0.32 -14.74 23.29
N GLY A 224 -0.71 -13.88 23.24
CA GLY A 224 -0.60 -12.51 22.72
C GLY A 224 0.41 -11.67 23.48
N GLN A 225 0.41 -11.76 24.81
CA GLN A 225 1.39 -11.07 25.67
C GLN A 225 2.82 -11.59 25.40
N ALA A 226 3.01 -12.91 25.24
CA ALA A 226 4.31 -13.49 24.95
C ALA A 226 4.82 -13.11 23.54
N TYR A 227 3.93 -13.10 22.55
CA TYR A 227 4.20 -12.64 21.19
C TYR A 227 4.66 -11.16 21.17
N ALA A 228 3.87 -10.26 21.75
CA ALA A 228 4.19 -8.84 21.81
C ALA A 228 5.52 -8.58 22.54
N LYS A 229 5.76 -9.29 23.67
CA LYS A 229 7.01 -9.21 24.40
C LYS A 229 8.21 -9.67 23.56
N ALA A 230 8.07 -10.77 22.84
CA ALA A 230 9.14 -11.30 21.99
C ALA A 230 9.52 -10.31 20.88
N LEU A 231 8.54 -9.73 20.17
CA LEU A 231 8.79 -8.74 19.12
C LEU A 231 9.38 -7.44 19.69
N THR A 232 8.84 -6.95 20.82
CA THR A 232 9.39 -5.78 21.50
C THR A 232 10.87 -6.00 21.85
N THR A 233 11.23 -7.19 22.33
CA THR A 233 12.62 -7.53 22.66
C THR A 233 13.54 -7.46 21.43
N VAL A 234 13.04 -7.97 20.28
CA VAL A 234 13.79 -7.92 19.00
C VAL A 234 14.04 -6.48 18.55
N TRP A 235 13.05 -5.60 18.72
CA TRP A 235 13.15 -4.21 18.24
C TRP A 235 13.77 -3.23 19.24
N SER A 236 13.97 -3.65 20.50
CA SER A 236 14.55 -2.81 21.56
C SER A 236 16.06 -3.06 21.74
N VAL A 237 16.76 -3.43 20.67
CA VAL A 237 18.20 -3.66 20.72
C VAL A 237 19.00 -2.37 20.92
N GLU A 238 20.09 -2.46 21.70
CA GLU A 238 21.03 -1.37 21.88
C GLU A 238 22.45 -1.81 21.41
N PRO A 239 23.19 -0.95 20.71
CA PRO A 239 22.76 0.38 20.23
C PRO A 239 21.64 0.28 19.17
N ARG A 240 20.75 1.27 19.18
CA ARG A 240 19.68 1.34 18.18
C ARG A 240 20.26 1.37 16.76
N PRO A 241 19.65 0.66 15.78
CA PRO A 241 20.09 0.70 14.39
C PRO A 241 20.15 2.13 13.84
N ALA A 242 21.26 2.48 13.18
CA ALA A 242 21.49 3.84 12.68
C ALA A 242 20.37 4.34 11.75
N VAL A 243 19.76 3.45 10.97
CA VAL A 243 18.62 3.75 10.11
C VAL A 243 17.41 4.25 10.91
N ARG A 244 17.11 3.63 12.06
CA ARG A 244 16.00 4.04 12.95
C ARG A 244 16.28 5.37 13.62
N VAL A 245 17.53 5.59 14.08
CA VAL A 245 17.95 6.89 14.63
C VAL A 245 17.80 7.99 13.59
N ARG A 246 18.20 7.73 12.33
CA ARG A 246 18.09 8.70 11.26
C ARG A 246 16.64 8.96 10.85
N TYR A 247 15.81 7.94 10.84
CA TYR A 247 14.36 8.07 10.62
C TYR A 247 13.74 9.03 11.63
N ASP A 248 14.00 8.82 12.94
CA ASP A 248 13.45 9.65 14.02
C ASP A 248 13.90 11.12 13.89
N GLN A 249 15.16 11.34 13.53
CA GLN A 249 15.69 12.70 13.29
C GLN A 249 14.97 13.40 12.14
N LEU A 250 14.73 12.68 11.03
CA LEU A 250 14.08 13.27 9.87
C LEU A 250 12.60 13.53 10.13
N GLN A 251 11.86 12.58 10.68
CA GLN A 251 10.42 12.77 10.94
C GLN A 251 10.14 13.90 11.94
N ALA A 252 11.05 14.16 12.88
CA ALA A 252 10.91 15.25 13.86
C ALA A 252 11.06 16.65 13.25
N HIS A 253 11.60 16.76 12.03
CA HIS A 253 11.98 18.03 11.40
C HIS A 253 11.31 18.22 10.03
N VAL A 254 10.10 17.72 9.83
CA VAL A 254 9.35 17.89 8.57
C VAL A 254 8.51 19.16 8.67
N ALA A 255 9.12 20.31 8.43
CA ALA A 255 8.49 21.63 8.55
C ALA A 255 8.56 22.47 7.25
N THR A 256 9.31 22.01 6.25
CA THR A 256 9.47 22.70 4.96
C THR A 256 9.34 21.72 3.79
N PRO A 257 9.00 22.20 2.57
CA PRO A 257 8.94 21.33 1.39
C PRO A 257 10.26 20.60 1.09
N SER A 258 11.40 21.22 1.35
CA SER A 258 12.72 20.58 1.15
C SER A 258 12.97 19.45 2.15
N GLU A 259 12.51 19.58 3.37
CA GLU A 259 12.60 18.52 4.40
C GLU A 259 11.66 17.35 4.08
N VAL A 260 10.46 17.62 3.54
CA VAL A 260 9.58 16.59 2.98
C VAL A 260 10.33 15.79 1.90
N ILE A 261 10.89 16.45 0.90
CA ILE A 261 11.64 15.78 -0.17
C ILE A 261 12.84 15.00 0.39
N ALA A 262 13.59 15.58 1.34
CA ALA A 262 14.73 14.91 1.97
C ALA A 262 14.30 13.63 2.72
N PHE A 263 13.15 13.69 3.41
CA PHE A 263 12.61 12.55 4.11
C PHE A 263 12.14 11.44 3.14
N TYR A 264 11.42 11.79 2.06
CA TYR A 264 11.05 10.83 1.03
C TYR A 264 12.27 10.23 0.30
N ARG A 265 13.32 11.02 0.04
CA ARG A 265 14.60 10.48 -0.48
C ARG A 265 15.20 9.45 0.45
N PHE A 266 15.26 9.73 1.74
CA PHE A 266 15.77 8.80 2.73
C PHE A 266 14.96 7.50 2.74
N LEU A 267 13.62 7.57 2.74
CA LEU A 267 12.75 6.40 2.77
C LEU A 267 12.84 5.53 1.51
N ASN A 268 13.18 6.13 0.37
CA ASN A 268 13.25 5.45 -0.93
C ASN A 268 14.69 5.13 -1.38
N ASP A 269 15.67 5.40 -0.52
CA ASP A 269 17.05 5.03 -0.78
C ASP A 269 17.24 3.51 -0.59
N PRO A 270 17.85 2.79 -1.57
CA PRO A 270 17.99 1.33 -1.50
C PRO A 270 18.81 0.82 -0.31
N GLU A 271 19.76 1.62 0.23
CA GLU A 271 20.50 1.22 1.43
C GLU A 271 19.62 1.38 2.68
N THR A 272 18.85 2.45 2.74
CA THR A 272 17.85 2.68 3.79
C THR A 272 16.81 1.57 3.81
N GLU A 273 16.28 1.17 2.65
CA GLU A 273 15.32 0.05 2.54
C GLU A 273 15.90 -1.25 3.11
N ARG A 274 17.09 -1.63 2.65
CA ARG A 274 17.78 -2.84 3.15
C ARG A 274 18.02 -2.80 4.65
N ALA A 275 18.49 -1.66 5.17
CA ALA A 275 18.77 -1.48 6.59
C ALA A 275 17.48 -1.51 7.44
N THR A 276 16.40 -0.94 6.93
CA THR A 276 15.08 -0.95 7.58
C THR A 276 14.54 -2.38 7.66
N ILE A 277 14.49 -3.10 6.54
CA ILE A 277 14.03 -4.49 6.49
C ILE A 277 14.90 -5.38 7.40
N ALA A 278 16.22 -5.23 7.37
CA ALA A 278 17.13 -6.01 8.22
C ALA A 278 16.90 -5.75 9.71
N SER A 279 16.60 -4.50 10.09
CA SER A 279 16.35 -4.10 11.49
C SER A 279 14.93 -4.39 12.00
N ASP A 280 14.05 -4.84 11.14
CA ASP A 280 12.65 -5.17 11.45
C ASP A 280 12.38 -6.67 11.20
N MET A 281 11.85 -7.02 10.03
CA MET A 281 11.47 -8.39 9.67
C MET A 281 12.68 -9.33 9.70
N GLY A 282 13.86 -8.87 9.26
CA GLY A 282 15.10 -9.63 9.31
C GLY A 282 15.52 -9.95 10.75
N ALA A 283 15.44 -8.98 11.65
CA ALA A 283 15.73 -9.18 13.07
C ALA A 283 14.69 -10.13 13.72
N ALA A 284 13.41 -9.98 13.38
CA ALA A 284 12.36 -10.88 13.87
C ALA A 284 12.57 -12.32 13.38
N ALA A 285 12.89 -12.52 12.10
CA ALA A 285 13.16 -13.82 11.51
C ALA A 285 14.40 -14.51 12.14
N ALA A 286 15.41 -13.73 12.51
CA ALA A 286 16.64 -14.23 13.16
C ALA A 286 16.48 -14.48 14.66
N SER A 287 15.32 -14.17 15.26
CA SER A 287 15.08 -14.37 16.70
C SER A 287 15.16 -15.83 17.09
N ALA A 288 16.02 -16.12 18.06
CA ALA A 288 16.21 -17.47 18.64
C ALA A 288 15.23 -17.77 19.80
N ALA A 289 14.09 -17.10 19.87
CA ALA A 289 13.08 -17.38 20.89
C ALA A 289 12.59 -18.85 20.80
N ALA A 290 12.21 -19.42 21.95
CA ALA A 290 11.73 -20.81 22.03
C ALA A 290 10.45 -21.04 21.22
N GLN A 291 9.63 -20.01 21.05
CA GLN A 291 8.44 -20.00 20.19
C GLN A 291 8.74 -19.23 18.90
N PRO A 292 8.14 -19.57 17.77
CA PRO A 292 8.47 -19.03 16.45
C PRO A 292 7.83 -17.65 16.16
N TYR A 293 7.62 -16.81 17.16
CA TYR A 293 6.91 -15.53 17.04
C TYR A 293 7.46 -14.61 15.94
N GLY A 294 8.79 -14.51 15.82
CA GLY A 294 9.41 -13.71 14.78
C GLY A 294 9.17 -14.27 13.37
N ARG A 295 9.06 -15.58 13.21
CA ARG A 295 8.71 -16.23 11.94
C ARG A 295 7.23 -16.06 11.60
N GLU A 296 6.35 -16.08 12.60
CA GLU A 296 4.92 -15.81 12.42
C GLU A 296 4.71 -14.37 11.94
N TYR A 297 5.39 -13.39 12.57
CA TYR A 297 5.38 -12.00 12.13
C TYR A 297 5.87 -11.83 10.69
N MET A 298 7.02 -12.43 10.35
CA MET A 298 7.57 -12.39 9.00
C MET A 298 6.62 -13.02 7.98
N SER A 299 6.04 -14.19 8.30
CA SER A 299 5.11 -14.89 7.41
C SER A 299 3.85 -14.07 7.12
N TRP A 300 3.28 -13.42 8.15
CA TRP A 300 2.17 -12.50 8.00
C TRP A 300 2.53 -11.33 7.09
N TRP A 301 3.68 -10.69 7.33
CA TRP A 301 4.17 -9.56 6.56
C TRP A 301 4.39 -9.91 5.09
N GLU A 302 5.06 -11.02 4.80
CA GLU A 302 5.30 -11.46 3.42
C GLU A 302 4.00 -11.82 2.70
N THR A 303 3.07 -12.50 3.39
CA THR A 303 1.76 -12.84 2.82
C THR A 303 0.98 -11.58 2.45
N ARG A 304 0.97 -10.55 3.30
CA ARG A 304 0.32 -9.26 3.00
C ARG A 304 0.97 -8.59 1.80
N ASN A 305 2.30 -8.56 1.72
CA ASN A 305 3.02 -7.99 0.56
C ASN A 305 2.73 -8.74 -0.75
N LEU A 306 2.64 -10.07 -0.72
CA LEU A 306 2.27 -10.87 -1.90
C LEU A 306 0.85 -10.57 -2.38
N ARG A 307 -0.10 -10.40 -1.46
CA ARG A 307 -1.48 -10.02 -1.78
C ARG A 307 -1.57 -8.62 -2.36
N MET A 308 -0.92 -7.64 -1.73
CA MET A 308 -0.80 -6.28 -2.31
C MET A 308 -0.20 -6.32 -3.72
N THR A 309 0.85 -7.11 -3.92
CA THR A 309 1.48 -7.27 -5.25
C THR A 309 0.49 -7.81 -6.28
N ALA A 310 -0.32 -8.82 -5.93
CA ALA A 310 -1.35 -9.36 -6.80
C ALA A 310 -2.44 -8.32 -7.11
N ASN A 311 -2.87 -7.54 -6.12
CA ASN A 311 -3.85 -6.47 -6.30
C ASN A 311 -3.32 -5.34 -7.19
N ILE A 312 -2.04 -4.94 -7.02
CA ILE A 312 -1.38 -3.98 -7.90
C ILE A 312 -1.36 -4.49 -9.34
N HIS A 313 -0.94 -5.74 -9.56
CA HIS A 313 -0.86 -6.33 -10.90
C HIS A 313 -2.24 -6.41 -11.56
N ALA A 314 -3.28 -6.77 -10.81
CA ALA A 314 -4.65 -6.82 -11.31
C ALA A 314 -5.18 -5.44 -11.76
N ALA A 315 -4.71 -4.33 -11.15
CA ALA A 315 -5.20 -2.98 -11.42
C ALA A 315 -4.90 -2.47 -12.84
N PHE A 316 -3.87 -2.98 -13.47
CA PHE A 316 -3.48 -2.57 -14.82
C PHE A 316 -3.57 -3.69 -15.87
N ARG A 317 -4.10 -4.88 -15.50
CA ARG A 317 -4.37 -5.94 -16.48
C ARG A 317 -5.21 -5.38 -17.64
N GLY A 318 -4.82 -5.59 -18.85
CA GLY A 318 -5.51 -5.05 -20.02
C GLY A 318 -5.14 -3.60 -20.37
N LYS A 319 -4.12 -3.02 -19.71
CA LYS A 319 -3.54 -1.69 -20.04
C LYS A 319 -2.05 -1.83 -20.37
N PRO A 320 -1.67 -2.35 -21.53
CA PRO A 320 -0.26 -2.44 -21.92
C PRO A 320 0.42 -1.07 -21.88
N GLY A 321 1.62 -1.01 -21.32
CA GLY A 321 2.38 0.24 -21.20
C GLY A 321 1.88 1.21 -20.13
N ALA A 322 0.93 0.82 -19.27
CA ALA A 322 0.41 1.68 -18.21
C ALA A 322 1.52 2.19 -17.29
N HIS A 323 1.41 3.44 -16.87
CA HIS A 323 2.21 4.01 -15.79
C HIS A 323 1.46 3.83 -14.45
N VAL A 324 2.02 3.06 -13.55
CA VAL A 324 1.41 2.71 -12.27
C VAL A 324 2.24 3.29 -11.14
N LEU A 325 1.67 4.22 -10.40
CA LEU A 325 2.27 4.74 -9.16
C LEU A 325 1.67 3.99 -7.97
N VAL A 326 2.53 3.38 -7.17
CA VAL A 326 2.16 2.72 -5.91
C VAL A 326 2.65 3.60 -4.77
N ILE A 327 1.75 4.00 -3.86
CA ILE A 327 2.09 4.74 -2.63
C ILE A 327 1.80 3.84 -1.45
N VAL A 328 2.85 3.50 -0.69
CA VAL A 328 2.80 2.47 0.34
C VAL A 328 3.72 2.83 1.51
N GLY A 329 3.47 2.32 2.71
CA GLY A 329 4.40 2.43 3.84
C GLY A 329 5.80 1.96 3.42
N ALA A 330 6.83 2.75 3.75
CA ALA A 330 8.18 2.56 3.23
C ALA A 330 8.77 1.16 3.51
N THR A 331 8.33 0.48 4.56
CA THR A 331 8.78 -0.87 4.89
C THR A 331 8.25 -1.95 3.93
N HIS A 332 7.19 -1.68 3.18
CA HIS A 332 6.65 -2.56 2.15
C HIS A 332 7.41 -2.46 0.82
N LYS A 333 7.98 -1.28 0.54
CA LYS A 333 8.51 -0.94 -0.79
C LYS A 333 9.50 -1.99 -1.32
N GLY A 334 10.50 -2.38 -0.54
CA GLY A 334 11.51 -3.34 -1.00
C GLY A 334 10.94 -4.71 -1.37
N TYR A 335 9.90 -5.17 -0.65
CA TYR A 335 9.18 -6.40 -0.97
C TYR A 335 8.36 -6.25 -2.25
N LEU A 336 7.61 -5.14 -2.39
CA LEU A 336 6.82 -4.89 -3.59
C LEU A 336 7.70 -4.76 -4.84
N ASP A 337 8.81 -4.03 -4.75
CA ASP A 337 9.78 -3.94 -5.84
C ASP A 337 10.31 -5.32 -6.25
N ALA A 338 10.68 -6.15 -5.28
CA ALA A 338 11.18 -7.50 -5.55
C ALA A 338 10.11 -8.38 -6.24
N TYR A 339 8.89 -8.40 -5.72
CA TYR A 339 7.82 -9.25 -6.24
C TYR A 339 7.30 -8.77 -7.59
N LEU A 340 7.10 -7.46 -7.77
CA LEU A 340 6.70 -6.87 -9.05
C LEU A 340 7.77 -7.09 -10.12
N ASN A 341 9.07 -7.04 -9.74
CA ASN A 341 10.15 -7.32 -10.68
C ASN A 341 10.17 -8.77 -11.19
N MET A 342 9.54 -9.71 -10.49
CA MET A 342 9.37 -11.08 -10.98
C MET A 342 8.33 -11.21 -12.10
N MET A 343 7.43 -10.23 -12.27
CA MET A 343 6.37 -10.28 -13.27
C MET A 343 6.91 -9.98 -14.67
N GLN A 344 6.43 -10.72 -15.68
CA GLN A 344 6.95 -10.65 -17.05
C GLN A 344 6.59 -9.34 -17.73
N ASP A 345 5.43 -8.78 -17.44
CA ASP A 345 4.85 -7.58 -18.05
C ASP A 345 5.11 -6.30 -17.25
N VAL A 346 6.01 -6.35 -16.25
CA VAL A 346 6.36 -5.21 -15.39
C VAL A 346 7.80 -4.76 -15.61
N ARG A 347 7.98 -3.44 -15.74
CA ARG A 347 9.26 -2.73 -15.64
C ARG A 347 9.21 -1.80 -14.43
N LEU A 348 10.08 -2.00 -13.45
CA LEU A 348 10.20 -1.09 -12.34
C LEU A 348 10.86 0.24 -12.77
N VAL A 349 10.35 1.33 -12.20
CA VAL A 349 10.89 2.68 -12.33
C VAL A 349 11.38 3.12 -10.96
N ASP A 350 12.65 3.54 -10.89
CA ASP A 350 13.24 3.99 -9.63
C ASP A 350 12.62 5.32 -9.16
N ALA A 351 12.00 5.30 -7.97
CA ALA A 351 11.39 6.49 -7.36
C ALA A 351 12.39 7.64 -7.17
N MET A 352 13.68 7.33 -6.99
CA MET A 352 14.72 8.34 -6.82
C MET A 352 14.90 9.24 -8.04
N GLN A 353 14.48 8.82 -9.24
CA GLN A 353 14.49 9.68 -10.44
C GLN A 353 13.58 10.90 -10.29
N PHE A 354 12.51 10.77 -9.52
CA PHE A 354 11.52 11.82 -9.28
C PHE A 354 11.75 12.56 -7.95
N LEU A 355 12.57 12.04 -7.07
CA LEU A 355 12.86 12.64 -5.77
C LEU A 355 14.14 13.50 -5.75
N ARG A 356 14.94 13.47 -6.81
CA ARG A 356 16.21 14.25 -6.92
C ARG A 356 15.99 15.74 -7.05
#